data_0f3a87c6026ef18887545071c6998e3f
#
_entry.id   0f3a87c6026ef18887545071c6998e3f
#
_cell.length_a   1.000
_cell.length_b   1.000
_cell.length_c   1.000
_cell.angle_alpha   90.00
_cell.angle_beta   90.00
_cell.angle_gamma   90.00
#
_symmetry.space_group_name_H-M   'P 1'
#
loop_
_entity.id
_entity.type
_entity.pdbx_description
1 polymer ?
#
loop_
_entity_poly.entity_id
_entity_poly.type
_entity_poly.pdbx_seq_one_letter_code
_entity_poly.pdbx_strand_id
1 'polypeptide(L)'
;MLRNGGNDANYSKFKDMMIQNMVSGRGVETQQGTACVLFIDGEYWGLYTLQSDYSDRYFADRYNVAKSNVVMYKNDELSEGEAEDEKLFNDMYKFITENDMSIEENYRKACAMIDMDNLVEYAATEMYIFNDDWPQNNYACWRTRTIEQGNSYADGRWRFVLFDTESSCSHYNEKDMETNMFSYLRSQSYTKFGGILCSLIDNEEFDLKLTSAMCQLGSVNFTAERFGEYLEYYKNIYYGELDNYFDRFPTWA
;
A
#
# COMPACT_ATOMS: atom_id res chain seq x y z
N MET A 1 -7.46 3.17 13.86
CA MET A 1 -6.14 3.66 14.32
C MET A 1 -6.15 5.18 14.36
N LEU A 2 -5.47 5.82 15.33
CA LEU A 2 -5.18 7.27 15.31
C LEU A 2 -3.73 7.46 14.85
N ARG A 3 -3.53 8.29 13.80
CA ARG A 3 -2.22 8.55 13.20
C ARG A 3 -1.92 10.05 13.22
N ASN A 4 -0.73 10.42 13.63
CA ASN A 4 -0.30 11.83 13.74
C ASN A 4 0.20 12.44 12.42
N GLY A 5 0.25 11.66 11.34
CA GLY A 5 0.81 12.00 10.04
C GLY A 5 2.18 11.40 9.76
N GLY A 6 2.75 10.60 10.69
CA GLY A 6 4.03 9.89 10.50
C GLY A 6 5.15 10.80 10.02
N ASN A 7 5.83 10.44 8.94
CA ASN A 7 6.90 11.23 8.34
C ASN A 7 6.41 12.56 7.73
N ASP A 8 5.13 12.62 7.33
CA ASP A 8 4.47 13.83 6.82
C ASP A 8 3.92 14.75 7.94
N ALA A 9 4.14 14.39 9.23
CA ALA A 9 3.57 15.13 10.37
C ALA A 9 3.96 16.60 10.42
N ASN A 10 5.13 16.97 9.90
CA ASN A 10 5.67 18.32 9.87
C ASN A 10 5.50 19.03 8.52
N TYR A 11 4.79 18.40 7.59
CA TYR A 11 4.55 18.91 6.25
C TYR A 11 3.04 19.08 6.01
N SER A 12 2.43 18.19 5.21
CA SER A 12 1.01 18.31 4.89
C SER A 12 0.09 17.64 5.90
N LYS A 13 0.54 16.62 6.62
CA LYS A 13 -0.20 15.73 7.53
C LYS A 13 -1.24 14.81 6.86
N PHE A 14 -1.56 15.02 5.59
CA PHE A 14 -2.62 14.32 4.89
C PHE A 14 -2.16 13.58 3.63
N LYS A 15 -0.87 13.59 3.31
CA LYS A 15 -0.34 13.00 2.06
C LYS A 15 -0.78 11.54 1.89
N ASP A 16 -0.60 10.70 2.91
CA ASP A 16 -1.03 9.30 2.89
C ASP A 16 -2.52 9.15 2.54
N MET A 17 -3.39 9.87 3.25
CA MET A 17 -4.83 9.81 3.00
C MET A 17 -5.23 10.35 1.62
N MET A 18 -4.58 11.42 1.18
CA MET A 18 -4.83 12.00 -0.14
C MET A 18 -4.48 10.98 -1.24
N ILE A 19 -3.29 10.40 -1.20
CA ILE A 19 -2.84 9.42 -2.18
C ILE A 19 -3.77 8.20 -2.20
N GLN A 20 -4.07 7.63 -1.04
CA GLN A 20 -4.96 6.48 -0.94
C GLN A 20 -6.36 6.76 -1.50
N ASN A 21 -6.92 7.94 -1.25
CA ASN A 21 -8.19 8.35 -1.83
C ASN A 21 -8.12 8.58 -3.35
N MET A 22 -7.01 9.09 -3.86
CA MET A 22 -6.83 9.30 -5.31
C MET A 22 -6.83 7.98 -6.10
N VAL A 23 -6.41 6.87 -5.47
CA VAL A 23 -6.38 5.55 -6.11
C VAL A 23 -7.48 4.61 -5.61
N SER A 24 -8.36 5.07 -4.74
CA SER A 24 -9.49 4.28 -4.25
C SER A 24 -10.36 3.77 -5.41
N GLY A 25 -10.68 2.49 -5.39
CA GLY A 25 -11.47 1.82 -6.43
C GLY A 25 -10.67 1.23 -7.59
N ARG A 26 -9.34 1.28 -7.56
CA ARG A 26 -8.50 0.70 -8.61
C ARG A 26 -8.18 -0.80 -8.46
N GLY A 27 -8.79 -1.52 -7.57
CA GLY A 27 -8.48 -2.95 -7.38
C GLY A 27 -7.38 -3.22 -6.34
N VAL A 28 -6.81 -2.18 -5.74
CA VAL A 28 -5.99 -2.25 -4.53
C VAL A 28 -6.81 -1.75 -3.35
N GLU A 29 -6.72 -2.44 -2.20
CA GLU A 29 -7.38 -1.98 -0.98
C GLU A 29 -6.63 -0.77 -0.41
N THR A 30 -7.40 0.25 -0.02
CA THR A 30 -6.91 1.50 0.53
C THR A 30 -7.51 1.75 1.91
N GLN A 31 -6.77 2.40 2.78
CA GLN A 31 -7.26 2.79 4.09
C GLN A 31 -8.20 4.00 3.97
N GLN A 32 -9.36 3.92 4.61
CA GLN A 32 -10.26 5.06 4.74
C GLN A 32 -9.92 5.83 6.01
N GLY A 33 -9.98 7.15 5.94
CA GLY A 33 -9.68 7.98 7.10
C GLY A 33 -10.28 9.38 7.02
N THR A 34 -10.30 10.06 8.17
CA THR A 34 -10.75 11.45 8.29
C THR A 34 -9.91 12.19 9.32
N ALA A 35 -9.73 13.49 9.12
CA ALA A 35 -9.10 14.35 10.12
C ALA A 35 -9.91 14.34 11.41
N CYS A 36 -9.22 14.37 12.54
CA CYS A 36 -9.85 14.51 13.85
C CYS A 36 -8.94 15.28 14.80
N VAL A 37 -9.56 15.95 15.76
CA VAL A 37 -8.86 16.63 16.86
C VAL A 37 -8.86 15.69 18.07
N LEU A 38 -7.69 15.49 18.66
CA LEU A 38 -7.54 14.65 19.84
C LEU A 38 -7.49 15.51 21.10
N PHE A 39 -8.29 15.13 22.09
CA PHE A 39 -8.20 15.64 23.45
C PHE A 39 -7.85 14.49 24.41
N ILE A 40 -6.93 14.74 25.34
CA ILE A 40 -6.56 13.82 26.42
C ILE A 40 -6.82 14.53 27.74
N ASP A 41 -7.64 13.94 28.60
CA ASP A 41 -8.05 14.50 29.88
C ASP A 41 -8.60 15.96 29.79
N GLY A 42 -9.24 16.29 28.67
CA GLY A 42 -9.80 17.60 28.40
C GLY A 42 -8.81 18.63 27.83
N GLU A 43 -7.55 18.27 27.66
CA GLU A 43 -6.54 19.12 27.02
C GLU A 43 -6.46 18.81 25.53
N TYR A 44 -6.36 19.82 24.68
CA TYR A 44 -6.10 19.68 23.26
C TYR A 44 -4.75 18.99 23.04
N TRP A 45 -4.75 17.87 22.33
CA TRP A 45 -3.54 17.08 22.09
C TRP A 45 -3.05 17.13 20.65
N GLY A 46 -3.82 17.67 19.73
CA GLY A 46 -3.39 17.92 18.36
C GLY A 46 -4.33 17.39 17.28
N LEU A 47 -3.89 17.60 16.06
CA LEU A 47 -4.54 17.19 14.84
C LEU A 47 -4.03 15.80 14.41
N TYR A 48 -4.95 14.87 14.24
CA TYR A 48 -4.70 13.46 13.89
C TYR A 48 -5.57 13.04 12.71
N THR A 49 -5.26 11.89 12.16
CA THR A 49 -6.13 11.16 11.23
C THR A 49 -6.70 9.94 11.96
N LEU A 50 -8.02 9.83 12.00
CA LEU A 50 -8.70 8.59 12.37
C LEU A 50 -8.79 7.73 11.12
N GLN A 51 -8.08 6.61 11.08
CA GLN A 51 -7.83 5.83 9.88
C GLN A 51 -8.15 4.36 10.11
N SER A 52 -8.61 3.66 9.06
CA SER A 52 -8.76 2.20 9.06
C SER A 52 -7.43 1.54 9.40
N ASP A 53 -7.49 0.39 10.05
CA ASP A 53 -6.32 -0.41 10.37
C ASP A 53 -6.51 -1.82 9.82
N TYR A 54 -5.55 -2.31 9.08
CA TYR A 54 -5.60 -3.65 8.53
C TYR A 54 -5.35 -4.68 9.63
N SER A 55 -6.27 -5.62 9.74
CA SER A 55 -6.23 -6.71 10.70
C SER A 55 -7.09 -7.88 10.21
N ASP A 56 -7.01 -9.00 10.89
CA ASP A 56 -7.87 -10.15 10.62
C ASP A 56 -9.37 -9.76 10.63
N ARG A 57 -9.76 -8.90 11.58
CA ARG A 57 -11.14 -8.40 11.68
C ARG A 57 -11.51 -7.48 10.53
N TYR A 58 -10.60 -6.59 10.11
CA TYR A 58 -10.84 -5.71 8.97
C TYR A 58 -11.18 -6.50 7.71
N PHE A 59 -10.36 -7.50 7.37
CA PHE A 59 -10.56 -8.30 6.18
C PHE A 59 -11.78 -9.22 6.30
N ALA A 60 -12.05 -9.76 7.51
CA ALA A 60 -13.24 -10.55 7.77
C ALA A 60 -14.51 -9.75 7.49
N ASP A 61 -14.62 -8.56 8.04
CA ASP A 61 -15.79 -7.69 7.89
C ASP A 61 -15.90 -7.14 6.44
N ARG A 62 -14.77 -6.78 5.83
CA ARG A 62 -14.72 -6.16 4.50
C ARG A 62 -15.06 -7.12 3.37
N TYR A 63 -14.58 -8.36 3.45
CA TYR A 63 -14.68 -9.35 2.39
C TYR A 63 -15.55 -10.55 2.72
N ASN A 64 -16.23 -10.52 3.86
CA ASN A 64 -17.11 -11.58 4.34
C ASN A 64 -16.41 -12.96 4.36
N VAL A 65 -15.22 -13.01 4.96
CA VAL A 65 -14.46 -14.23 5.19
C VAL A 65 -14.39 -14.55 6.68
N ALA A 66 -14.15 -15.80 7.03
CA ALA A 66 -14.00 -16.15 8.44
C ALA A 66 -12.76 -15.48 9.04
N LYS A 67 -12.90 -14.75 10.16
CA LYS A 67 -11.80 -14.06 10.84
C LYS A 67 -10.62 -15.00 11.12
N SER A 68 -10.88 -16.21 11.62
CA SER A 68 -9.86 -17.21 11.90
C SER A 68 -9.16 -17.78 10.66
N ASN A 69 -9.68 -17.46 9.47
CA ASN A 69 -9.12 -17.88 8.18
C ASN A 69 -8.21 -16.80 7.55
N VAL A 70 -8.19 -15.59 8.12
CA VAL A 70 -7.36 -14.50 7.61
C VAL A 70 -5.90 -14.70 8.01
N VAL A 71 -5.01 -14.58 7.04
CA VAL A 71 -3.55 -14.54 7.20
C VAL A 71 -3.06 -13.22 6.60
N MET A 72 -2.27 -12.47 7.37
CA MET A 72 -1.66 -11.22 6.91
C MET A 72 -0.14 -11.25 7.11
N TYR A 73 0.59 -10.82 6.09
CA TYR A 73 2.04 -10.68 6.10
C TYR A 73 2.40 -9.23 5.83
N LYS A 74 3.27 -8.66 6.65
CA LYS A 74 3.61 -7.24 6.61
C LYS A 74 5.07 -7.03 6.95
N ASN A 75 5.81 -6.32 6.10
CA ASN A 75 7.22 -5.96 6.33
C ASN A 75 8.07 -7.16 6.79
N ASP A 76 8.02 -8.24 6.03
CA ASP A 76 8.75 -9.49 6.27
C ASP A 76 8.31 -10.34 7.47
N GLU A 77 7.20 -10.00 8.12
CA GLU A 77 6.70 -10.70 9.30
C GLU A 77 5.23 -11.14 9.15
N LEU A 78 4.87 -12.26 9.76
CA LEU A 78 3.48 -12.66 9.92
C LEU A 78 2.81 -11.72 10.93
N SER A 79 1.83 -10.94 10.47
CA SER A 79 1.10 -9.96 11.28
C SER A 79 -0.20 -10.53 11.85
N GLU A 80 -0.89 -11.37 11.08
CA GLU A 80 -2.12 -12.05 11.50
C GLU A 80 -2.10 -13.50 10.99
N GLY A 81 -2.62 -14.42 11.78
CA GLY A 81 -2.66 -15.86 11.49
C GLY A 81 -1.98 -16.69 12.56
N GLU A 82 -1.78 -17.97 12.28
CA GLU A 82 -1.05 -18.91 13.14
C GLU A 82 0.42 -18.99 12.70
N ALA A 83 1.34 -19.33 13.59
CA ALA A 83 2.77 -19.35 13.28
C ALA A 83 3.12 -20.18 12.03
N GLU A 84 2.38 -21.27 11.79
CA GLU A 84 2.56 -22.13 10.63
C GLU A 84 2.18 -21.47 9.30
N ASP A 85 1.38 -20.39 9.33
CA ASP A 85 0.93 -19.67 8.14
C ASP A 85 2.05 -18.87 7.49
N GLU A 86 3.12 -18.53 8.22
CA GLU A 86 4.31 -17.88 7.65
C GLU A 86 4.86 -18.67 6.45
N LYS A 87 4.72 -19.99 6.49
CA LYS A 87 5.11 -20.86 5.39
C LYS A 87 4.37 -20.54 4.09
N LEU A 88 3.13 -20.08 4.14
CA LEU A 88 2.35 -19.75 2.94
C LEU A 88 3.00 -18.61 2.14
N PHE A 89 3.52 -17.57 2.82
CA PHE A 89 4.25 -16.50 2.16
C PHE A 89 5.62 -16.97 1.68
N ASN A 90 6.35 -17.69 2.51
CA ASN A 90 7.68 -18.19 2.18
C ASN A 90 7.67 -19.18 0.99
N ASP A 91 6.65 -20.03 0.88
CA ASP A 91 6.49 -20.96 -0.26
C ASP A 91 6.20 -20.17 -1.56
N MET A 92 5.35 -19.16 -1.51
CA MET A 92 5.07 -18.28 -2.65
C MET A 92 6.32 -17.50 -3.06
N TYR A 93 6.99 -16.83 -2.12
CA TYR A 93 8.23 -16.09 -2.35
C TYR A 93 9.29 -16.97 -3.01
N LYS A 94 9.57 -18.13 -2.41
CA LYS A 94 10.54 -19.08 -2.91
C LYS A 94 10.19 -19.58 -4.31
N PHE A 95 8.92 -19.92 -4.56
CA PHE A 95 8.49 -20.36 -5.88
C PHE A 95 8.76 -19.30 -6.94
N ILE A 96 8.39 -18.04 -6.69
CA ILE A 96 8.54 -16.95 -7.65
C ILE A 96 10.01 -16.61 -7.91
N THR A 97 10.84 -16.58 -6.87
CA THR A 97 12.24 -16.15 -7.00
C THR A 97 13.19 -17.26 -7.45
N GLU A 98 12.83 -18.52 -7.29
CA GLU A 98 13.66 -19.66 -7.72
C GLU A 98 13.26 -20.24 -9.09
N ASN A 99 12.18 -19.76 -9.71
CA ASN A 99 11.74 -20.20 -11.04
C ASN A 99 11.74 -19.05 -12.03
N ASP A 100 11.99 -19.35 -13.29
CA ASP A 100 11.94 -18.39 -14.39
C ASP A 100 10.48 -18.03 -14.71
N MET A 101 10.07 -16.81 -14.40
CA MET A 101 8.70 -16.32 -14.60
C MET A 101 8.42 -15.95 -16.05
N SER A 102 9.43 -15.86 -16.94
CA SER A 102 9.21 -15.74 -18.39
C SER A 102 8.58 -17.02 -19.00
N ILE A 103 8.68 -18.14 -18.29
CA ILE A 103 8.05 -19.40 -18.66
C ILE A 103 6.58 -19.38 -18.26
N GLU A 104 5.69 -19.48 -19.25
CA GLU A 104 4.23 -19.40 -19.09
C GLU A 104 3.70 -20.34 -17.98
N GLU A 105 4.18 -21.57 -17.90
CA GLU A 105 3.74 -22.53 -16.89
C GLU A 105 4.06 -22.06 -15.46
N ASN A 106 5.24 -21.46 -15.25
CA ASN A 106 5.64 -20.93 -13.94
C ASN A 106 4.80 -19.70 -13.58
N TYR A 107 4.62 -18.80 -14.55
CA TYR A 107 3.77 -17.62 -14.35
C TYR A 107 2.32 -17.99 -14.01
N ARG A 108 1.73 -18.98 -14.68
CA ARG A 108 0.38 -19.48 -14.37
C ARG A 108 0.28 -20.07 -12.96
N LYS A 109 1.32 -20.74 -12.48
CA LYS A 109 1.38 -21.21 -11.09
C LYS A 109 1.47 -20.02 -10.11
N ALA A 110 2.24 -18.99 -10.42
CA ALA A 110 2.29 -17.76 -9.63
C ALA A 110 0.92 -17.06 -9.57
N CYS A 111 0.17 -17.01 -10.69
CA CYS A 111 -1.21 -16.49 -10.74
C CYS A 111 -2.20 -17.26 -9.83
N ALA A 112 -1.92 -18.52 -9.53
CA ALA A 112 -2.71 -19.28 -8.56
C ALA A 112 -2.33 -18.96 -7.09
N MET A 113 -1.19 -18.32 -6.86
CA MET A 113 -0.72 -17.93 -5.52
C MET A 113 -1.02 -16.46 -5.20
N ILE A 114 -1.00 -15.60 -6.22
CA ILE A 114 -1.20 -14.15 -6.09
C ILE A 114 -2.33 -13.71 -7.01
N ASP A 115 -3.12 -12.77 -6.54
CA ASP A 115 -4.04 -12.01 -7.37
C ASP A 115 -3.22 -10.97 -8.17
N MET A 116 -2.85 -11.36 -9.41
CA MET A 116 -1.92 -10.56 -10.23
C MET A 116 -2.49 -9.21 -10.62
N ASP A 117 -3.80 -9.10 -10.81
CA ASP A 117 -4.41 -7.81 -11.15
C ASP A 117 -4.35 -6.86 -9.94
N ASN A 118 -4.55 -7.37 -8.73
CA ASN A 118 -4.35 -6.60 -7.51
C ASN A 118 -2.86 -6.20 -7.32
N LEU A 119 -1.93 -7.13 -7.52
CA LEU A 119 -0.49 -6.86 -7.37
C LEU A 119 -0.02 -5.79 -8.38
N VAL A 120 -0.51 -5.85 -9.62
CA VAL A 120 -0.21 -4.84 -10.66
C VAL A 120 -0.67 -3.45 -10.21
N GLU A 121 -1.91 -3.30 -9.73
CA GLU A 121 -2.43 -2.02 -9.27
C GLU A 121 -1.68 -1.48 -8.03
N TYR A 122 -1.31 -2.37 -7.12
CA TYR A 122 -0.50 -2.04 -5.96
C TYR A 122 0.90 -1.55 -6.37
N ALA A 123 1.64 -2.37 -7.14
CA ALA A 123 3.01 -2.05 -7.55
C ALA A 123 3.06 -0.80 -8.45
N ALA A 124 2.11 -0.67 -9.39
CA ALA A 124 2.00 0.52 -10.23
C ALA A 124 1.81 1.79 -9.39
N THR A 125 0.97 1.73 -8.35
CA THR A 125 0.72 2.87 -7.48
C THR A 125 1.99 3.27 -6.74
N GLU A 126 2.66 2.34 -6.06
CA GLU A 126 3.87 2.59 -5.29
C GLU A 126 5.02 3.14 -6.16
N MET A 127 5.19 2.58 -7.36
CA MET A 127 6.17 3.06 -8.33
C MET A 127 5.81 4.46 -8.85
N TYR A 128 4.53 4.73 -9.14
CA TYR A 128 4.09 6.01 -9.70
C TYR A 128 4.25 7.17 -8.72
N ILE A 129 3.97 6.92 -7.43
CA ILE A 129 4.11 7.93 -6.38
C ILE A 129 5.55 8.11 -5.88
N PHE A 130 6.50 7.34 -6.37
CA PHE A 130 7.92 7.37 -5.93
C PHE A 130 8.04 7.22 -4.41
N ASN A 131 7.45 6.16 -3.84
CA ASN A 131 7.55 5.92 -2.40
C ASN A 131 8.99 5.55 -2.01
N ASP A 132 9.63 6.39 -1.18
CA ASP A 132 11.04 6.25 -0.80
C ASP A 132 11.28 5.04 0.11
N ASP A 133 10.29 4.67 0.94
CA ASP A 133 10.37 3.53 1.85
C ASP A 133 10.03 2.18 1.20
N TRP A 134 9.64 2.17 -0.06
CA TRP A 134 9.24 0.98 -0.78
C TRP A 134 10.29 0.59 -1.85
N PRO A 135 10.58 -0.69 -2.11
CA PRO A 135 9.88 -1.92 -1.67
C PRO A 135 10.48 -2.59 -0.42
N GLN A 136 11.45 -1.99 0.24
CA GLN A 136 12.13 -2.56 1.41
C GLN A 136 11.26 -2.55 2.68
N ASN A 137 10.33 -1.60 2.78
CA ASN A 137 9.33 -1.46 3.82
C ASN A 137 7.96 -1.18 3.20
N ASN A 138 6.98 -0.93 4.04
CA ASN A 138 5.65 -0.43 3.67
C ASN A 138 4.91 -1.32 2.67
N TYR A 139 5.15 -2.65 2.73
CA TYR A 139 4.33 -3.59 2.00
C TYR A 139 3.56 -4.52 2.95
N ALA A 140 2.33 -4.80 2.59
CA ALA A 140 1.49 -5.76 3.28
C ALA A 140 0.61 -6.50 2.28
N CYS A 141 0.32 -7.76 2.61
CA CYS A 141 -0.61 -8.57 1.86
C CYS A 141 -1.39 -9.49 2.79
N TRP A 142 -2.54 -9.92 2.33
CA TRP A 142 -3.39 -10.85 3.04
C TRP A 142 -3.96 -11.92 2.13
N ARG A 143 -4.41 -13.02 2.72
CA ARG A 143 -5.13 -14.10 2.05
C ARG A 143 -5.99 -14.85 3.06
N THR A 144 -6.83 -15.75 2.59
CA THR A 144 -7.41 -16.80 3.43
C THR A 144 -6.46 -18.00 3.49
N ARG A 145 -6.35 -18.63 4.67
CA ARG A 145 -5.57 -19.86 4.89
C ARG A 145 -6.11 -21.01 4.04
N THR A 146 -7.44 -21.13 4.01
CA THR A 146 -8.17 -22.14 3.24
C THR A 146 -9.21 -21.48 2.34
N ILE A 147 -9.58 -22.17 1.27
CA ILE A 147 -10.60 -21.69 0.32
C ILE A 147 -11.99 -21.81 0.95
N GLU A 148 -12.77 -20.71 0.89
CA GLU A 148 -14.18 -20.69 1.25
C GLU A 148 -15.02 -20.67 -0.03
N GLN A 149 -15.80 -21.71 -0.26
CA GLN A 149 -16.58 -21.85 -1.48
C GLN A 149 -17.63 -20.74 -1.61
N GLY A 150 -17.72 -20.16 -2.81
CA GLY A 150 -18.71 -19.11 -3.11
C GLY A 150 -18.25 -17.69 -2.77
N ASN A 151 -17.03 -17.51 -2.25
CA ASN A 151 -16.45 -16.20 -2.01
C ASN A 151 -15.16 -16.03 -2.82
N SER A 152 -15.14 -15.11 -3.78
CA SER A 152 -14.00 -14.86 -4.66
C SER A 152 -12.76 -14.27 -3.95
N TYR A 153 -12.95 -13.69 -2.77
CA TYR A 153 -11.84 -13.20 -1.95
C TYR A 153 -11.28 -14.26 -1.01
N ALA A 154 -11.97 -15.37 -0.85
CA ALA A 154 -11.53 -16.51 -0.05
C ALA A 154 -10.96 -17.64 -0.92
N ASP A 155 -10.22 -17.29 -1.96
CA ASP A 155 -9.63 -18.21 -2.93
C ASP A 155 -8.18 -18.64 -2.60
N GLY A 156 -7.64 -18.15 -1.47
CA GLY A 156 -6.31 -18.46 -0.99
C GLY A 156 -5.18 -17.76 -1.75
N ARG A 157 -5.46 -16.77 -2.60
CA ARG A 157 -4.43 -15.95 -3.26
C ARG A 157 -4.05 -14.76 -2.40
N TRP A 158 -2.76 -14.38 -2.43
CA TRP A 158 -2.27 -13.18 -1.79
C TRP A 158 -2.78 -11.93 -2.51
N ARG A 159 -3.24 -10.94 -1.73
CA ARG A 159 -3.66 -9.61 -2.19
C ARG A 159 -2.92 -8.55 -1.41
N PHE A 160 -2.27 -7.66 -2.14
CA PHE A 160 -1.51 -6.54 -1.57
C PHE A 160 -2.45 -5.38 -1.24
N VAL A 161 -2.09 -4.64 -0.20
CA VAL A 161 -2.89 -3.53 0.32
C VAL A 161 -2.00 -2.31 0.52
N LEU A 162 -2.54 -1.13 0.21
CA LEU A 162 -1.81 0.11 0.26
C LEU A 162 -1.87 0.71 1.66
N PHE A 163 -0.72 1.05 2.23
CA PHE A 163 -0.62 1.76 3.50
C PHE A 163 0.70 2.53 3.55
N ASP A 164 0.75 3.58 4.38
CA ASP A 164 1.98 4.31 4.72
C ASP A 164 2.68 4.91 3.49
N THR A 165 1.91 5.64 2.67
CA THR A 165 2.41 6.27 1.44
C THR A 165 2.99 7.68 1.68
N GLU A 166 3.20 8.10 2.92
CA GLU A 166 3.66 9.45 3.24
C GLU A 166 5.09 9.77 2.80
N SER A 167 5.94 8.73 2.63
CA SER A 167 7.31 8.90 2.11
C SER A 167 7.38 9.06 0.59
N SER A 168 6.24 9.33 -0.06
CA SER A 168 6.14 9.48 -1.51
C SER A 168 6.38 10.92 -1.99
N CYS A 169 6.41 11.08 -3.31
CA CYS A 169 6.58 12.37 -3.99
C CYS A 169 7.87 13.08 -3.59
N SER A 170 8.99 12.35 -3.61
CA SER A 170 10.32 12.86 -3.27
C SER A 170 10.44 13.41 -1.85
N HIS A 171 9.77 12.80 -0.88
CA HIS A 171 9.75 13.26 0.51
C HIS A 171 11.16 13.45 1.09
N TYR A 172 12.05 12.50 0.84
CA TYR A 172 13.45 12.56 1.28
C TYR A 172 14.42 13.03 0.19
N ASN A 173 13.92 13.45 -0.98
CA ASN A 173 14.71 13.80 -2.17
C ASN A 173 15.60 12.66 -2.69
N GLU A 174 15.29 11.41 -2.35
CA GLU A 174 16.03 10.23 -2.81
C GLU A 174 15.57 9.79 -4.21
N LYS A 175 14.31 9.99 -4.51
CA LYS A 175 13.71 9.72 -5.81
C LYS A 175 12.97 10.95 -6.31
N ASP A 176 13.19 11.30 -7.56
CA ASP A 176 12.56 12.43 -8.23
C ASP A 176 11.84 11.98 -9.52
N MET A 177 11.26 12.92 -10.23
CA MET A 177 10.52 12.65 -11.48
C MET A 177 11.41 12.08 -12.60
N GLU A 178 12.73 12.18 -12.50
CA GLU A 178 13.69 11.61 -13.45
C GLU A 178 14.14 10.20 -13.05
N THR A 179 13.79 9.75 -11.85
CA THR A 179 14.14 8.43 -11.35
C THR A 179 13.44 7.34 -12.16
N ASN A 180 14.23 6.46 -12.78
CA ASN A 180 13.68 5.28 -13.42
C ASN A 180 13.32 4.22 -12.37
N MET A 181 12.03 4.11 -12.04
CA MET A 181 11.54 3.22 -11.00
C MET A 181 11.73 1.73 -11.31
N PHE A 182 11.80 1.33 -12.58
CA PHE A 182 12.14 -0.05 -12.95
C PHE A 182 13.61 -0.36 -12.63
N SER A 183 14.52 0.59 -12.92
CA SER A 183 15.94 0.44 -12.55
C SER A 183 16.13 0.46 -11.04
N TYR A 184 15.41 1.33 -10.34
CA TYR A 184 15.42 1.37 -8.88
C TYR A 184 14.95 0.04 -8.30
N LEU A 185 13.79 -0.47 -8.74
CA LEU A 185 13.25 -1.76 -8.28
C LEU A 185 14.24 -2.91 -8.50
N ARG A 186 14.90 -2.96 -9.67
CA ARG A 186 15.95 -3.97 -9.93
C ARG A 186 17.13 -3.86 -8.96
N SER A 187 17.49 -2.66 -8.51
CA SER A 187 18.51 -2.47 -7.48
C SER A 187 18.08 -2.98 -6.10
N GLN A 188 16.77 -3.11 -5.86
CA GLN A 188 16.18 -3.61 -4.62
C GLN A 188 15.82 -5.10 -4.68
N SER A 189 16.27 -5.84 -5.69
CA SER A 189 15.99 -7.27 -5.88
C SER A 189 16.48 -8.17 -4.73
N TYR A 190 17.34 -7.65 -3.85
CA TYR A 190 17.81 -8.35 -2.65
C TYR A 190 16.78 -8.38 -1.52
N THR A 191 15.76 -7.51 -1.55
CA THR A 191 14.64 -7.53 -0.61
C THR A 191 13.61 -8.59 -1.02
N LYS A 192 12.83 -9.12 -0.08
CA LYS A 192 11.84 -10.15 -0.44
C LYS A 192 10.84 -9.65 -1.47
N PHE A 193 10.22 -8.50 -1.21
CA PHE A 193 9.21 -7.99 -2.12
C PHE A 193 9.80 -7.49 -3.44
N GLY A 194 10.95 -6.83 -3.41
CA GLY A 194 11.69 -6.44 -4.60
C GLY A 194 12.07 -7.64 -5.47
N GLY A 195 12.49 -8.75 -4.85
CA GLY A 195 12.78 -10.01 -5.54
C GLY A 195 11.56 -10.59 -6.25
N ILE A 196 10.38 -10.60 -5.58
CA ILE A 196 9.11 -11.04 -6.20
C ILE A 196 8.81 -10.21 -7.46
N LEU A 197 8.82 -8.90 -7.35
CA LEU A 197 8.48 -8.02 -8.48
C LEU A 197 9.49 -8.12 -9.62
N CYS A 198 10.78 -8.16 -9.31
CA CYS A 198 11.83 -8.32 -10.33
C CYS A 198 11.65 -9.60 -11.14
N SER A 199 11.33 -10.72 -10.46
CA SER A 199 11.04 -11.99 -11.15
C SER A 199 9.79 -11.92 -12.01
N LEU A 200 8.72 -11.28 -11.53
CA LEU A 200 7.46 -11.17 -12.28
C LEU A 200 7.55 -10.23 -13.49
N ILE A 201 8.34 -9.15 -13.41
CA ILE A 201 8.54 -8.21 -14.54
C ILE A 201 9.24 -8.89 -15.73
N ASP A 202 9.94 -9.99 -15.53
CA ASP A 202 10.52 -10.77 -16.61
C ASP A 202 9.45 -11.52 -17.45
N ASN A 203 8.18 -11.56 -16.98
CA ASN A 203 7.04 -12.03 -17.74
C ASN A 203 6.39 -10.89 -18.54
N GLU A 204 6.23 -11.08 -19.84
CA GLU A 204 5.71 -10.06 -20.76
C GLU A 204 4.28 -9.63 -20.43
N GLU A 205 3.40 -10.57 -20.01
CA GLU A 205 2.01 -10.25 -19.64
C GLU A 205 1.99 -9.35 -18.39
N PHE A 206 2.80 -9.67 -17.38
CA PHE A 206 2.89 -8.87 -16.15
C PHE A 206 3.47 -7.48 -16.43
N ASP A 207 4.57 -7.37 -17.18
CA ASP A 207 5.22 -6.10 -17.51
C ASP A 207 4.28 -5.17 -18.31
N LEU A 208 3.56 -5.70 -19.29
CA LEU A 208 2.57 -4.95 -20.05
C LEU A 208 1.41 -4.45 -19.18
N LYS A 209 0.90 -5.28 -18.27
CA LYS A 209 -0.14 -4.86 -17.31
C LYS A 209 0.36 -3.76 -16.38
N LEU A 210 1.56 -3.92 -15.81
CA LEU A 210 2.17 -2.95 -14.92
C LEU A 210 2.38 -1.60 -15.61
N THR A 211 2.96 -1.60 -16.80
CA THR A 211 3.17 -0.40 -17.60
C THR A 211 1.83 0.28 -17.95
N SER A 212 0.82 -0.51 -18.34
CA SER A 212 -0.52 0.02 -18.61
C SER A 212 -1.16 0.66 -17.38
N ALA A 213 -1.05 0.02 -16.22
CA ALA A 213 -1.58 0.56 -14.96
C ALA A 213 -0.88 1.89 -14.58
N MET A 214 0.44 1.99 -14.74
CA MET A 214 1.18 3.25 -14.53
C MET A 214 0.72 4.36 -15.48
N CYS A 215 0.51 4.07 -16.77
CA CYS A 215 -0.04 5.03 -17.73
C CYS A 215 -1.44 5.51 -17.32
N GLN A 216 -2.28 4.60 -16.85
CA GLN A 216 -3.63 4.96 -16.36
C GLN A 216 -3.59 5.81 -15.09
N LEU A 217 -2.67 5.53 -14.16
CA LEU A 217 -2.47 6.38 -12.98
C LEU A 217 -2.18 7.81 -13.39
N GLY A 218 -1.24 8.04 -14.31
CA GLY A 218 -0.91 9.38 -14.78
C GLY A 218 -2.03 10.09 -15.54
N SER A 219 -2.77 9.33 -16.37
CA SER A 219 -3.80 9.93 -17.23
C SER A 219 -5.18 10.07 -16.58
N VAL A 220 -5.43 9.38 -15.46
CA VAL A 220 -6.75 9.35 -14.81
C VAL A 220 -6.69 9.78 -13.35
N ASN A 221 -5.80 9.18 -12.55
CA ASN A 221 -5.79 9.39 -11.09
C ASN A 221 -4.97 10.61 -10.68
N PHE A 222 -3.79 10.79 -11.26
CA PHE A 222 -2.82 11.84 -10.90
C PHE A 222 -2.70 12.92 -11.97
N THR A 223 -3.80 13.25 -12.67
CA THR A 223 -3.82 14.44 -13.53
C THR A 223 -3.63 15.69 -12.68
N ALA A 224 -3.01 16.74 -13.23
CA ALA A 224 -2.79 18.00 -12.52
C ALA A 224 -4.08 18.60 -11.95
N GLU A 225 -5.18 18.51 -12.71
CA GLU A 225 -6.50 18.97 -12.28
C GLU A 225 -6.98 18.18 -11.04
N ARG A 226 -7.02 16.85 -11.14
CA ARG A 226 -7.50 16.00 -10.06
C ARG A 226 -6.61 16.08 -8.82
N PHE A 227 -5.29 16.14 -9.00
CA PHE A 227 -4.36 16.34 -7.89
C PHE A 227 -4.63 17.69 -7.19
N GLY A 228 -4.86 18.76 -7.94
CA GLY A 228 -5.21 20.07 -7.38
C GLY A 228 -6.53 20.06 -6.60
N GLU A 229 -7.56 19.37 -7.10
CA GLU A 229 -8.85 19.21 -6.39
C GLU A 229 -8.69 18.50 -5.05
N TYR A 230 -7.96 17.37 -5.01
CA TYR A 230 -7.70 16.64 -3.78
C TYR A 230 -6.83 17.43 -2.81
N LEU A 231 -5.82 18.12 -3.30
CA LEU A 231 -4.96 18.99 -2.48
C LEU A 231 -5.79 20.08 -1.78
N GLU A 232 -6.63 20.79 -2.50
CA GLU A 232 -7.50 21.83 -1.92
C GLU A 232 -8.55 21.24 -0.97
N TYR A 233 -9.11 20.07 -1.26
CA TYR A 233 -10.03 19.37 -0.37
C TYR A 233 -9.38 19.06 0.98
N TYR A 234 -8.20 18.43 0.96
CA TYR A 234 -7.50 18.07 2.20
C TYR A 234 -6.96 19.28 2.95
N LYS A 235 -6.43 20.26 2.24
CA LYS A 235 -6.01 21.53 2.81
C LYS A 235 -7.16 22.22 3.58
N ASN A 236 -8.34 22.27 3.01
CA ASN A 236 -9.50 22.87 3.68
C ASN A 236 -9.94 22.11 4.95
N ILE A 237 -9.72 20.79 5.02
CA ILE A 237 -10.02 19.99 6.20
C ILE A 237 -8.99 20.19 7.30
N TYR A 238 -7.70 20.20 6.95
CA TYR A 238 -6.61 20.18 7.93
C TYR A 238 -6.18 21.58 8.38
N TYR A 239 -6.14 22.56 7.49
CA TYR A 239 -5.55 23.86 7.76
C TYR A 239 -6.39 24.72 8.71
N GLY A 240 -7.68 24.46 8.86
CA GLY A 240 -8.50 25.13 9.84
C GLY A 240 -8.08 24.90 11.30
N GLU A 241 -7.32 23.83 11.55
CA GLU A 241 -6.87 23.45 12.91
C GLU A 241 -5.36 23.69 13.12
N LEU A 242 -4.62 24.17 12.12
CA LEU A 242 -3.17 24.33 12.24
C LEU A 242 -2.76 25.37 13.28
N ASP A 243 -3.51 26.47 13.43
CA ASP A 243 -3.20 27.49 14.45
C ASP A 243 -3.24 26.88 15.86
N ASN A 244 -4.30 26.10 16.18
CA ASN A 244 -4.42 25.37 17.44
C ASN A 244 -3.28 24.34 17.61
N TYR A 245 -2.88 23.70 16.51
CA TYR A 245 -1.82 22.70 16.52
C TYR A 245 -0.45 23.36 16.83
N PHE A 246 -0.13 24.47 16.19
CA PHE A 246 1.14 25.19 16.39
C PHE A 246 1.19 25.90 17.75
N ASP A 247 0.06 26.38 18.26
CA ASP A 247 -0.02 26.91 19.63
C ASP A 247 0.34 25.84 20.66
N ARG A 248 -0.08 24.59 20.44
CA ARG A 248 0.22 23.45 21.32
C ARG A 248 1.65 22.93 21.16
N PHE A 249 2.18 22.94 19.92
CA PHE A 249 3.47 22.40 19.53
C PHE A 249 4.33 23.44 18.80
N PRO A 250 4.78 24.53 19.46
CA PRO A 250 5.43 25.65 18.82
C PRO A 250 6.78 25.32 18.17
N THR A 251 7.40 24.18 18.52
CA THR A 251 8.67 23.73 17.94
C THR A 251 8.50 23.13 16.53
N TRP A 252 7.27 23.00 16.06
CA TRP A 252 6.93 22.44 14.74
C TRP A 252 6.39 23.49 13.77
N ALA A 253 6.37 24.76 14.18
CA ALA A 253 5.91 25.89 13.36
C ALA A 253 7.03 26.48 12.50
#